data_ff9620626e81e53c55fc65a21c34ca7c
#
_entry.id   ff9620626e81e53c55fc65a21c34ca7c
#
_cell.length_a   1.000
_cell.length_b   1.000
_cell.length_c   1.000
_cell.angle_alpha   90.00
_cell.angle_beta   90.00
_cell.angle_gamma   90.00
#
_symmetry.space_group_name_H-M   'P 1'
#
loop_
_entity.id
_entity.type
_entity.pdbx_description
1 polymer ?
#
loop_
_entity_poly.entity_id
_entity_poly.type
_entity_poly.pdbx_seq_one_letter_code
_entity_poly.pdbx_strand_id
1 'polypeptide(L)'
;KLAQQQTAFEKQQREIAHIQSFVDRFKAQATKARQAQSRIKALERMELIAQAHVDSPFNFSFPPPKKMPNPLLKIEEADIGYPNKVVINNATLSISPGDRIGLLGPNGAGKSSLIKVLAGQMPALSGKLQPAQDLNIGYFAQHQLELLRLEESPLWHLQKLDKQATEKDLRNFLGGFDFRGDKVNDPVGPFSGGEKARLVLALLVYQNPNLLLLDEPTNHLDLEMRHALSVALQEYQGAIVVVSHDRHLLRSVTDQLLLVAGGKIQPFDGDLDDYKQWLAEQKKTGEEPSASDNQSNVSRKDQRKLEADRRQRLKPLLDAVKKAEAAVEKYHQQQRELEEQLADPAIYAEEHKEQLKQLLNRKSQVDSALEQAETDWMTAEENLSQAE
;
A
#
# COMPACT_ATOMS: atom_id res chain seq x y z
N LYS A 1 -3.68 -18.96 -13.45
CA LYS A 1 -4.30 -20.25 -13.03
C LYS A 1 -5.48 -20.04 -12.09
N LEU A 2 -5.32 -19.33 -10.95
CA LEU A 2 -6.40 -19.08 -9.97
C LEU A 2 -7.59 -18.33 -10.57
N ALA A 3 -7.37 -17.23 -11.29
CA ALA A 3 -8.44 -16.49 -11.95
C ALA A 3 -9.21 -17.34 -12.97
N GLN A 4 -8.51 -18.18 -13.73
CA GLN A 4 -9.13 -19.13 -14.67
C GLN A 4 -9.95 -20.19 -13.95
N GLN A 5 -9.48 -20.68 -12.81
CA GLN A 5 -10.19 -21.66 -11.97
C GLN A 5 -11.44 -21.03 -11.34
N GLN A 6 -11.35 -19.77 -10.88
CA GLN A 6 -12.47 -19.01 -10.34
C GLN A 6 -13.54 -18.78 -11.42
N THR A 7 -13.13 -18.33 -12.61
CA THR A 7 -14.06 -18.13 -13.74
C THR A 7 -14.71 -19.46 -14.17
N ALA A 8 -13.96 -20.57 -14.18
CA ALA A 8 -14.48 -21.90 -14.49
C ALA A 8 -15.49 -22.36 -13.43
N PHE A 9 -15.21 -22.11 -12.13
CA PHE A 9 -16.12 -22.41 -11.02
C PHE A 9 -17.44 -21.61 -11.14
N GLU A 10 -17.36 -20.29 -11.36
CA GLU A 10 -18.55 -19.45 -11.51
C GLU A 10 -19.39 -19.85 -12.72
N LYS A 11 -18.74 -20.21 -13.85
CA LYS A 11 -19.43 -20.72 -15.01
C LYS A 11 -20.14 -22.03 -14.72
N GLN A 12 -19.48 -22.96 -14.02
CA GLN A 12 -20.08 -24.24 -13.60
C GLN A 12 -21.25 -24.02 -12.66
N GLN A 13 -21.14 -23.09 -11.68
CA GLN A 13 -22.24 -22.77 -10.75
C GLN A 13 -23.47 -22.21 -11.49
N ARG A 14 -23.29 -21.35 -12.49
CA ARG A 14 -24.37 -20.86 -13.34
C ARG A 14 -25.04 -21.98 -14.14
N GLU A 15 -24.24 -22.91 -14.67
CA GLU A 15 -24.74 -24.08 -15.40
C GLU A 15 -25.53 -25.03 -14.51
N ILE A 16 -25.04 -25.31 -13.29
CA ILE A 16 -25.74 -26.09 -12.27
C ILE A 16 -27.08 -25.44 -11.91
N ALA A 17 -27.08 -24.11 -11.63
CA ALA A 17 -28.32 -23.39 -11.32
C ALA A 17 -29.30 -23.39 -12.48
N HIS A 18 -28.87 -23.28 -13.71
CA HIS A 18 -29.69 -23.36 -14.90
C HIS A 18 -30.32 -24.76 -15.08
N ILE A 19 -29.55 -25.83 -14.90
CA ILE A 19 -30.03 -27.22 -14.97
C ILE A 19 -31.03 -27.50 -13.85
N GLN A 20 -30.75 -27.03 -12.62
CA GLN A 20 -31.66 -27.17 -11.48
C GLN A 20 -32.98 -26.46 -11.70
N SER A 21 -32.96 -25.20 -12.17
CA SER A 21 -34.15 -24.43 -12.52
C SER A 21 -34.96 -25.12 -13.61
N PHE A 22 -34.30 -25.72 -14.61
CA PHE A 22 -35.02 -26.52 -15.63
C PHE A 22 -35.67 -27.75 -15.04
N VAL A 23 -34.97 -28.50 -14.20
CA VAL A 23 -35.50 -29.70 -13.53
C VAL A 23 -36.71 -29.35 -12.66
N ASP A 24 -36.63 -28.30 -11.85
CA ASP A 24 -37.71 -27.87 -10.96
C ASP A 24 -38.97 -27.45 -11.73
N ARG A 25 -38.77 -26.77 -12.87
CA ARG A 25 -39.86 -26.31 -13.74
C ARG A 25 -40.56 -27.43 -14.51
N PHE A 26 -39.84 -28.48 -14.89
CA PHE A 26 -40.35 -29.50 -15.80
C PHE A 26 -40.44 -30.91 -15.21
N LYS A 27 -40.07 -31.12 -13.94
CA LYS A 27 -40.13 -32.40 -13.23
C LYS A 27 -41.50 -33.04 -13.24
N ALA A 28 -42.60 -32.25 -13.23
CA ALA A 28 -43.97 -32.70 -13.22
C ALA A 28 -44.60 -32.90 -14.62
N GLN A 29 -43.92 -32.59 -15.70
CA GLN A 29 -44.44 -32.71 -17.06
C GLN A 29 -44.02 -34.03 -17.71
N ALA A 30 -44.94 -34.94 -17.98
CA ALA A 30 -44.67 -36.27 -18.55
C ALA A 30 -43.87 -36.25 -19.87
N THR A 31 -44.12 -35.26 -20.73
CA THR A 31 -43.45 -35.09 -22.02
C THR A 31 -41.99 -34.64 -21.89
N LYS A 32 -41.63 -33.98 -20.80
CA LYS A 32 -40.25 -33.48 -20.55
C LYS A 32 -39.52 -34.22 -19.41
N ALA A 33 -40.21 -35.18 -18.76
CA ALA A 33 -39.61 -35.96 -17.67
C ALA A 33 -38.34 -36.70 -18.08
N ARG A 34 -38.27 -37.22 -19.29
CA ARG A 34 -37.07 -37.89 -19.84
C ARG A 34 -35.89 -36.95 -20.01
N GLN A 35 -36.14 -35.68 -20.43
CA GLN A 35 -35.12 -34.66 -20.54
C GLN A 35 -34.67 -34.16 -19.16
N ALA A 36 -35.56 -34.03 -18.21
CA ALA A 36 -35.22 -33.68 -16.84
C ALA A 36 -34.36 -34.75 -16.16
N GLN A 37 -34.70 -36.03 -16.34
CA GLN A 37 -33.89 -37.16 -15.85
C GLN A 37 -32.50 -37.21 -16.48
N SER A 38 -32.39 -36.97 -17.80
CA SER A 38 -31.11 -36.90 -18.48
C SER A 38 -30.22 -35.79 -17.92
N ARG A 39 -30.80 -34.63 -17.60
CA ARG A 39 -30.09 -33.49 -17.02
C ARG A 39 -29.69 -33.71 -15.55
N ILE A 40 -30.52 -34.42 -14.77
CA ILE A 40 -30.16 -34.86 -13.41
C ILE A 40 -28.95 -35.79 -13.46
N LYS A 41 -28.94 -36.78 -14.37
CA LYS A 41 -27.79 -37.67 -14.54
C LYS A 41 -26.51 -36.92 -15.04
N ALA A 42 -26.68 -35.85 -15.80
CA ALA A 42 -25.57 -34.98 -16.22
C ALA A 42 -24.99 -34.22 -15.03
N LEU A 43 -25.87 -33.70 -14.13
CA LEU A 43 -25.47 -33.08 -12.87
C LEU A 43 -24.73 -34.03 -11.94
N GLU A 44 -25.20 -35.25 -11.80
CA GLU A 44 -24.56 -36.29 -10.94
C GLU A 44 -23.18 -36.72 -11.45
N ARG A 45 -22.95 -36.60 -12.77
CA ARG A 45 -21.65 -36.94 -13.40
C ARG A 45 -20.70 -35.76 -13.52
N MET A 46 -21.17 -34.55 -13.20
CA MET A 46 -20.34 -33.35 -13.28
C MET A 46 -19.33 -33.35 -12.15
N GLU A 47 -18.03 -33.46 -12.50
CA GLU A 47 -16.97 -33.25 -11.53
C GLU A 47 -17.06 -31.81 -11.03
N LEU A 48 -17.37 -31.63 -9.75
CA LEU A 48 -17.43 -30.32 -9.11
C LEU A 48 -16.02 -29.72 -9.12
N ILE A 49 -15.86 -28.64 -9.88
CA ILE A 49 -14.67 -27.82 -9.79
C ILE A 49 -14.66 -27.25 -8.37
N ALA A 50 -13.66 -27.63 -7.57
CA ALA A 50 -13.48 -27.03 -6.26
C ALA A 50 -13.31 -25.51 -6.47
N GLN A 51 -14.04 -24.73 -5.67
CA GLN A 51 -13.81 -23.30 -5.61
C GLN A 51 -12.31 -23.10 -5.44
N ALA A 52 -11.69 -22.35 -6.34
CA ALA A 52 -10.34 -21.92 -6.09
C ALA A 52 -10.39 -21.28 -4.70
N HIS A 53 -9.61 -21.78 -3.75
CA HIS A 53 -9.30 -21.02 -2.56
C HIS A 53 -8.54 -19.80 -3.07
N VAL A 54 -9.28 -18.81 -3.52
CA VAL A 54 -8.86 -17.43 -3.40
C VAL A 54 -8.87 -17.24 -1.90
N ASP A 55 -7.70 -17.20 -1.29
CA ASP A 55 -7.57 -16.68 0.06
C ASP A 55 -8.41 -15.43 0.06
N SER A 56 -9.42 -15.38 0.93
CA SER A 56 -10.33 -14.24 1.00
C SER A 56 -9.44 -13.01 1.09
N PRO A 57 -9.58 -11.99 0.23
CA PRO A 57 -8.64 -10.89 0.18
C PRO A 57 -8.45 -10.39 1.61
N PHE A 58 -7.19 -10.27 2.04
CA PHE A 58 -6.89 -9.87 3.41
C PHE A 58 -7.53 -8.50 3.67
N ASN A 59 -8.43 -8.45 4.64
CA ASN A 59 -9.14 -7.24 5.02
C ASN A 59 -9.05 -7.04 6.52
N PHE A 60 -8.86 -5.80 6.93
CA PHE A 60 -8.91 -5.40 8.32
C PHE A 60 -9.55 -4.02 8.44
N SER A 61 -10.01 -3.66 9.62
CA SER A 61 -10.54 -2.34 9.91
C SER A 61 -10.04 -1.84 11.25
N PHE A 62 -9.96 -0.53 11.40
CA PHE A 62 -9.70 0.09 12.69
C PHE A 62 -11.01 0.18 13.46
N PRO A 63 -11.06 -0.27 14.72
CA PRO A 63 -12.23 -0.05 15.54
C PRO A 63 -12.44 1.47 15.79
N PRO A 64 -13.68 1.93 15.99
CA PRO A 64 -13.95 3.32 16.32
C PRO A 64 -13.16 3.76 17.55
N PRO A 65 -12.49 4.92 17.52
CA PRO A 65 -11.78 5.44 18.67
C PRO A 65 -12.72 5.64 19.88
N LYS A 66 -12.28 5.24 21.06
CA LYS A 66 -13.10 5.34 22.29
C LYS A 66 -13.34 6.77 22.73
N LYS A 67 -12.39 7.66 22.48
CA LYS A 67 -12.43 9.07 22.84
C LYS A 67 -11.85 9.92 21.72
N MET A 68 -12.45 11.09 21.52
CA MET A 68 -12.11 12.01 20.42
C MET A 68 -12.03 13.46 20.96
N PRO A 69 -11.01 13.79 21.76
CA PRO A 69 -10.82 15.17 22.22
C PRO A 69 -10.56 16.13 21.06
N ASN A 70 -10.96 17.40 21.20
CA ASN A 70 -10.76 18.41 20.17
C ASN A 70 -10.10 19.66 20.77
N PRO A 71 -8.89 20.06 20.31
CA PRO A 71 -8.05 19.34 19.34
C PRO A 71 -7.43 18.07 19.93
N LEU A 72 -7.01 17.13 19.07
CA LEU A 72 -6.24 15.94 19.46
C LEU A 72 -4.81 16.32 19.84
N LEU A 73 -4.19 17.17 19.01
CA LEU A 73 -2.79 17.58 19.16
C LEU A 73 -2.60 18.97 18.58
N LYS A 74 -1.86 19.83 19.29
CA LYS A 74 -1.53 21.17 18.81
C LYS A 74 -0.02 21.42 18.93
N ILE A 75 0.55 21.99 17.89
CA ILE A 75 1.91 22.54 17.87
C ILE A 75 1.79 24.06 17.75
N GLU A 76 2.50 24.79 18.58
CA GLU A 76 2.54 26.25 18.59
C GLU A 76 3.99 26.72 18.48
N GLU A 77 4.29 27.46 17.41
CA GLU A 77 5.54 28.18 17.19
C GLU A 77 6.80 27.31 17.46
N ALA A 78 6.76 26.05 17.04
CA ALA A 78 7.80 25.10 17.34
C ALA A 78 8.87 25.04 16.24
N ASP A 79 10.13 25.04 16.64
CA ASP A 79 11.24 24.69 15.78
C ASP A 79 11.49 23.18 15.84
N ILE A 80 11.55 22.56 14.67
CA ILE A 80 11.71 21.12 14.54
C ILE A 80 13.02 20.84 13.83
N GLY A 81 13.82 19.95 14.40
CA GLY A 81 15.10 19.58 13.84
C GLY A 81 15.98 18.84 14.84
N TYR A 82 17.26 18.83 14.55
CA TYR A 82 18.31 18.23 15.38
C TYR A 82 19.08 19.32 16.12
N PRO A 83 19.82 18.99 17.19
CA PRO A 83 20.50 20.02 18.01
C PRO A 83 21.33 21.04 17.26
N ASN A 84 21.89 20.64 16.10
CA ASN A 84 22.76 21.51 15.28
C ASN A 84 22.10 21.98 13.98
N LYS A 85 20.81 21.64 13.74
CA LYS A 85 20.17 21.96 12.47
C LYS A 85 18.65 22.03 12.62
N VAL A 86 18.11 23.23 12.59
CA VAL A 86 16.67 23.44 12.46
C VAL A 86 16.26 23.08 11.05
N VAL A 87 15.25 22.25 10.91
CA VAL A 87 14.72 21.77 9.62
C VAL A 87 13.42 22.47 9.27
N ILE A 88 12.57 22.72 10.27
CA ILE A 88 11.31 23.46 10.15
C ILE A 88 11.31 24.52 11.24
N ASN A 89 11.07 25.78 10.85
CA ASN A 89 11.03 26.91 11.75
C ASN A 89 9.57 27.32 12.02
N ASN A 90 9.30 27.67 13.25
CA ASN A 90 8.03 28.27 13.67
C ASN A 90 6.80 27.46 13.20
N ALA A 91 6.85 26.14 13.39
CA ALA A 91 5.76 25.25 13.00
C ALA A 91 4.53 25.49 13.88
N THR A 92 3.40 25.74 13.24
CA THR A 92 2.10 25.85 13.92
C THR A 92 1.11 24.93 13.18
N LEU A 93 0.55 23.97 13.91
CA LEU A 93 -0.36 22.97 13.37
C LEU A 93 -1.33 22.52 14.46
N SER A 94 -2.61 22.43 14.13
CA SER A 94 -3.63 21.85 15.00
C SER A 94 -4.27 20.66 14.29
N ILE A 95 -4.36 19.54 14.97
CA ILE A 95 -4.98 18.31 14.45
C ILE A 95 -6.24 18.04 15.25
N SER A 96 -7.37 18.03 14.54
CA SER A 96 -8.70 17.80 15.09
C SER A 96 -9.23 16.42 14.71
N PRO A 97 -10.24 15.90 15.44
CA PRO A 97 -10.91 14.66 15.06
C PRO A 97 -11.40 14.68 13.60
N GLY A 98 -11.09 13.61 12.87
CA GLY A 98 -11.50 13.47 11.48
C GLY A 98 -10.60 14.18 10.46
N ASP A 99 -9.56 14.92 10.87
CA ASP A 99 -8.60 15.52 9.95
C ASP A 99 -7.86 14.43 9.16
N ARG A 100 -7.73 14.64 7.85
CA ARG A 100 -7.05 13.73 6.91
C ARG A 100 -5.98 14.48 6.14
N ILE A 101 -4.78 14.53 6.71
CA ILE A 101 -3.69 15.40 6.26
C ILE A 101 -2.63 14.61 5.52
N GLY A 102 -2.36 14.98 4.27
CA GLY A 102 -1.21 14.51 3.49
C GLY A 102 -0.04 15.50 3.59
N LEU A 103 1.14 15.02 4.00
CA LEU A 103 2.34 15.85 4.06
C LEU A 103 3.13 15.69 2.76
N LEU A 104 3.24 16.79 2.01
CA LEU A 104 4.02 16.91 0.79
C LEU A 104 5.34 17.63 1.05
N GLY A 105 6.31 17.45 0.17
CA GLY A 105 7.59 18.16 0.23
C GLY A 105 8.74 17.33 -0.32
N PRO A 106 9.84 17.94 -0.74
CA PRO A 106 11.02 17.25 -1.25
C PRO A 106 11.66 16.37 -0.17
N ASN A 107 12.53 15.44 -0.61
CA ASN A 107 13.28 14.61 0.33
C ASN A 107 14.20 15.50 1.18
N GLY A 108 14.27 15.20 2.47
CA GLY A 108 15.04 16.01 3.42
C GLY A 108 14.37 17.30 3.91
N ALA A 109 13.16 17.62 3.45
CA ALA A 109 12.43 18.83 3.87
C ALA A 109 11.96 18.81 5.34
N GLY A 110 12.03 17.66 6.02
CA GLY A 110 11.63 17.53 7.42
C GLY A 110 10.31 16.84 7.69
N LYS A 111 9.68 16.21 6.70
CA LYS A 111 8.40 15.48 6.85
C LYS A 111 8.47 14.42 7.96
N SER A 112 9.44 13.51 7.89
CA SER A 112 9.63 12.48 8.91
C SER A 112 10.02 13.05 10.29
N SER A 113 10.77 14.18 10.32
CA SER A 113 11.08 14.87 11.58
C SER A 113 9.82 15.45 12.21
N LEU A 114 8.93 16.05 11.41
CA LEU A 114 7.62 16.53 11.87
C LEU A 114 6.80 15.39 12.46
N ILE A 115 6.66 14.26 11.72
CA ILE A 115 5.92 13.10 12.22
C ILE A 115 6.52 12.56 13.52
N LYS A 116 7.84 12.48 13.65
CA LYS A 116 8.50 12.05 14.89
C LYS A 116 8.21 12.97 16.08
N VAL A 117 8.15 14.29 15.85
CA VAL A 117 7.76 15.25 16.89
C VAL A 117 6.29 15.05 17.27
N LEU A 118 5.39 14.93 16.29
CA LEU A 118 3.96 14.63 16.52
C LEU A 118 3.77 13.33 17.31
N ALA A 119 4.58 12.30 17.00
CA ALA A 119 4.56 11.01 17.69
C ALA A 119 5.20 11.03 19.10
N GLY A 120 5.79 12.15 19.50
CA GLY A 120 6.52 12.26 20.78
C GLY A 120 7.86 11.48 20.80
N GLN A 121 8.35 11.03 19.65
CA GLN A 121 9.64 10.32 19.53
C GLN A 121 10.83 11.25 19.45
N MET A 122 10.60 12.51 19.11
CA MET A 122 11.62 13.55 19.07
C MET A 122 11.07 14.81 19.73
N PRO A 123 11.82 15.46 20.63
CA PRO A 123 11.40 16.74 21.20
C PRO A 123 11.50 17.84 20.13
N ALA A 124 10.60 18.82 20.20
CA ALA A 124 10.79 20.08 19.50
C ALA A 124 11.99 20.86 20.11
N LEU A 125 12.70 21.62 19.29
CA LEU A 125 13.82 22.44 19.76
C LEU A 125 13.34 23.68 20.52
N SER A 126 12.20 24.22 20.11
CA SER A 126 11.52 25.35 20.75
C SER A 126 10.01 25.23 20.57
N GLY A 127 9.25 26.13 21.16
CA GLY A 127 7.79 26.16 21.05
C GLY A 127 7.08 25.17 21.98
N LYS A 128 5.83 24.86 21.68
CA LYS A 128 4.98 24.02 22.54
C LYS A 128 4.31 22.91 21.73
N LEU A 129 4.36 21.69 22.26
CA LEU A 129 3.55 20.56 21.83
C LEU A 129 2.49 20.29 22.92
N GLN A 130 1.24 20.33 22.52
CA GLN A 130 0.10 20.21 23.44
C GLN A 130 -0.77 19.00 23.03
N PRO A 131 -0.46 17.80 23.51
CA PRO A 131 -1.32 16.64 23.32
C PRO A 131 -2.56 16.74 24.22
N ALA A 132 -3.71 16.29 23.71
CA ALA A 132 -4.90 16.13 24.55
C ALA A 132 -4.71 15.01 25.58
N GLN A 133 -5.43 15.08 26.69
CA GLN A 133 -5.32 14.11 27.79
C GLN A 133 -5.60 12.67 27.35
N ASP A 134 -6.58 12.47 26.44
CA ASP A 134 -6.98 11.17 25.92
C ASP A 134 -6.44 10.91 24.50
N LEU A 135 -5.33 11.53 24.13
CA LEU A 135 -4.65 11.28 22.86
C LEU A 135 -4.02 9.88 22.87
N ASN A 136 -4.39 9.08 21.89
CA ASN A 136 -3.81 7.76 21.64
C ASN A 136 -3.27 7.71 20.20
N ILE A 137 -1.94 7.74 20.07
CA ILE A 137 -1.27 7.83 18.78
C ILE A 137 -0.91 6.43 18.31
N GLY A 138 -1.37 6.08 17.10
CA GLY A 138 -0.85 4.97 16.32
C GLY A 138 0.21 5.49 15.37
N TYR A 139 1.47 5.12 15.58
CA TYR A 139 2.56 5.55 14.72
C TYR A 139 3.08 4.38 13.89
N PHE A 140 3.06 4.52 12.57
CA PHE A 140 3.68 3.60 11.63
C PHE A 140 4.91 4.26 11.03
N ALA A 141 6.10 3.88 11.52
CA ALA A 141 7.37 4.43 11.09
C ALA A 141 7.92 3.69 9.86
N GLN A 142 8.73 4.36 9.07
CA GLN A 142 9.43 3.79 7.91
C GLN A 142 10.20 2.50 8.24
N HIS A 143 10.81 2.41 9.44
CA HIS A 143 11.57 1.25 9.92
C HIS A 143 10.83 0.46 11.02
N GLN A 144 9.49 0.48 11.00
CA GLN A 144 8.69 -0.17 12.05
C GLN A 144 8.95 -1.70 12.14
N LEU A 145 9.28 -2.34 11.03
CA LEU A 145 9.60 -3.76 10.99
C LEU A 145 10.84 -4.12 11.85
N GLU A 146 11.79 -3.19 11.97
CA GLU A 146 13.01 -3.37 12.75
C GLU A 146 12.76 -3.32 14.27
N LEU A 147 11.60 -2.79 14.70
CA LEU A 147 11.20 -2.74 16.10
C LEU A 147 10.61 -4.04 16.61
N LEU A 148 10.30 -4.99 15.73
CA LEU A 148 9.85 -6.30 16.11
C LEU A 148 10.99 -7.09 16.76
N ARG A 149 10.70 -7.75 17.86
CA ARG A 149 11.64 -8.70 18.48
C ARG A 149 11.58 -10.01 17.73
N LEU A 150 12.66 -10.32 17.02
CA LEU A 150 12.70 -11.44 16.08
C LEU A 150 12.63 -12.81 16.78
N GLU A 151 13.07 -12.90 18.04
CA GLU A 151 13.02 -14.11 18.84
C GLU A 151 11.65 -14.37 19.47
N GLU A 152 10.78 -13.37 19.48
CA GLU A 152 9.48 -13.42 20.13
C GLU A 152 8.36 -13.68 19.13
N SER A 153 7.22 -14.17 19.63
CA SER A 153 6.06 -14.53 18.80
C SER A 153 5.08 -13.37 18.60
N PRO A 154 4.19 -13.44 17.59
CA PRO A 154 3.06 -12.49 17.44
C PRO A 154 2.23 -12.35 18.73
N LEU A 155 1.93 -13.45 19.39
CA LEU A 155 1.18 -13.46 20.64
C LEU A 155 1.90 -12.68 21.74
N TRP A 156 3.21 -12.90 21.90
CA TRP A 156 4.02 -12.17 22.86
C TRP A 156 3.96 -10.66 22.64
N HIS A 157 4.04 -10.20 21.39
CA HIS A 157 3.97 -8.77 21.08
C HIS A 157 2.64 -8.16 21.52
N LEU A 158 1.52 -8.85 21.32
CA LEU A 158 0.21 -8.39 21.79
C LEU A 158 0.09 -8.44 23.33
N GLN A 159 0.55 -9.51 23.96
CA GLN A 159 0.57 -9.63 25.43
C GLN A 159 1.39 -8.53 26.09
N LYS A 160 2.43 -8.05 25.41
CA LYS A 160 3.22 -6.92 25.89
C LYS A 160 2.45 -5.60 25.87
N LEU A 161 1.56 -5.42 24.85
CA LEU A 161 0.68 -4.25 24.76
C LEU A 161 -0.47 -4.31 25.74
N ASP A 162 -1.08 -5.48 25.89
CA ASP A 162 -2.21 -5.68 26.81
C ASP A 162 -2.00 -6.93 27.68
N LYS A 163 -1.60 -6.66 28.93
CA LYS A 163 -1.34 -7.70 29.95
C LYS A 163 -2.61 -8.27 30.56
N GLN A 164 -3.76 -7.61 30.36
CA GLN A 164 -5.03 -8.01 30.96
C GLN A 164 -5.89 -8.84 30.01
N ALA A 165 -5.62 -8.77 28.72
CA ALA A 165 -6.34 -9.54 27.73
C ALA A 165 -6.10 -11.04 27.88
N THR A 166 -7.15 -11.84 27.66
CA THR A 166 -6.99 -13.31 27.69
C THR A 166 -6.23 -13.77 26.44
N GLU A 167 -5.46 -14.84 26.58
CA GLU A 167 -4.74 -15.44 25.44
C GLU A 167 -5.70 -15.80 24.30
N LYS A 168 -6.91 -16.26 24.62
CA LYS A 168 -7.95 -16.58 23.64
C LYS A 168 -8.34 -15.36 22.80
N ASP A 169 -8.53 -14.21 23.41
CA ASP A 169 -8.92 -12.99 22.70
C ASP A 169 -7.79 -12.49 21.80
N LEU A 170 -6.55 -12.56 22.28
CA LEU A 170 -5.38 -12.19 21.50
C LEU A 170 -5.18 -13.11 20.28
N ARG A 171 -5.37 -14.44 20.46
CA ARG A 171 -5.31 -15.41 19.34
C ARG A 171 -6.43 -15.17 18.33
N ASN A 172 -7.64 -14.88 18.79
CA ASN A 172 -8.76 -14.55 17.91
C ASN A 172 -8.48 -13.29 17.09
N PHE A 173 -7.93 -12.26 17.72
CA PHE A 173 -7.54 -11.02 17.06
C PHE A 173 -6.45 -11.28 16.01
N LEU A 174 -5.37 -12.00 16.37
CA LEU A 174 -4.30 -12.38 15.45
C LEU A 174 -4.80 -13.24 14.28
N GLY A 175 -5.80 -14.07 14.52
CA GLY A 175 -6.46 -14.86 13.48
C GLY A 175 -7.09 -14.01 12.37
N GLY A 176 -7.58 -12.81 12.70
CA GLY A 176 -8.06 -11.80 11.74
C GLY A 176 -6.94 -11.23 10.86
N PHE A 177 -5.69 -11.30 11.30
CA PHE A 177 -4.50 -10.91 10.57
C PHE A 177 -3.73 -12.10 9.97
N ASP A 178 -4.41 -13.27 9.83
CA ASP A 178 -3.88 -14.50 9.25
C ASP A 178 -2.73 -15.14 10.04
N PHE A 179 -2.61 -14.83 11.33
CA PHE A 179 -1.77 -15.57 12.26
C PHE A 179 -2.61 -16.65 12.93
N ARG A 180 -2.58 -17.89 12.39
CA ARG A 180 -3.41 -19.01 12.85
C ARG A 180 -2.52 -20.21 13.24
N GLY A 181 -3.08 -21.11 14.09
CA GLY A 181 -2.39 -22.31 14.52
C GLY A 181 -1.06 -22.01 15.22
N ASP A 182 0.00 -22.68 14.79
CA ASP A 182 1.34 -22.56 15.40
C ASP A 182 2.01 -21.23 15.11
N LYS A 183 1.70 -20.58 13.97
CA LYS A 183 2.24 -19.25 13.60
C LYS A 183 2.05 -18.17 14.66
N VAL A 184 1.03 -18.28 15.50
CA VAL A 184 0.80 -17.35 16.61
C VAL A 184 1.91 -17.39 17.66
N ASN A 185 2.55 -18.57 17.82
CA ASN A 185 3.60 -18.83 18.80
C ASN A 185 5.00 -18.87 18.18
N ASP A 186 5.10 -18.94 16.84
CA ASP A 186 6.39 -19.03 16.18
C ASP A 186 7.17 -17.72 16.32
N PRO A 187 8.50 -17.76 16.44
CA PRO A 187 9.32 -16.56 16.42
C PRO A 187 9.11 -15.77 15.12
N VAL A 188 9.10 -14.44 15.24
CA VAL A 188 8.90 -13.53 14.08
C VAL A 188 10.10 -13.51 13.12
N GLY A 189 11.28 -13.92 13.59
CA GLY A 189 12.52 -13.89 12.80
C GLY A 189 12.40 -14.49 11.40
N PRO A 190 11.91 -15.73 11.25
CA PRO A 190 11.74 -16.42 9.96
C PRO A 190 10.62 -15.86 9.08
N PHE A 191 9.77 -14.97 9.57
CA PHE A 191 8.64 -14.43 8.82
C PHE A 191 9.12 -13.61 7.62
N SER A 192 8.38 -13.71 6.52
CA SER A 192 8.58 -12.86 5.35
C SER A 192 8.35 -11.38 5.68
N GLY A 193 8.84 -10.48 4.83
CA GLY A 193 8.61 -9.03 4.98
C GLY A 193 7.13 -8.69 5.06
N GLY A 194 6.27 -9.32 4.23
CA GLY A 194 4.83 -9.14 4.25
C GLY A 194 4.17 -9.62 5.54
N GLU A 195 4.57 -10.76 6.09
CA GLU A 195 4.08 -11.25 7.38
C GLU A 195 4.49 -10.35 8.54
N LYS A 196 5.72 -9.84 8.54
CA LYS A 196 6.18 -8.85 9.53
C LYS A 196 5.38 -7.56 9.43
N ALA A 197 5.14 -7.07 8.23
CA ALA A 197 4.32 -5.87 8.00
C ALA A 197 2.86 -6.07 8.49
N ARG A 198 2.29 -7.25 8.23
CA ARG A 198 0.96 -7.64 8.72
C ARG A 198 0.91 -7.66 10.24
N LEU A 199 1.94 -8.18 10.90
CA LEU A 199 2.04 -8.13 12.37
C LEU A 199 2.10 -6.69 12.89
N VAL A 200 2.91 -5.83 12.28
CA VAL A 200 2.99 -4.41 12.67
C VAL A 200 1.63 -3.73 12.53
N LEU A 201 0.90 -3.98 11.44
CA LEU A 201 -0.46 -3.46 11.27
C LEU A 201 -1.42 -4.01 12.32
N ALA A 202 -1.33 -5.30 12.67
CA ALA A 202 -2.12 -5.89 13.76
C ALA A 202 -1.86 -5.17 15.09
N LEU A 203 -0.59 -4.94 15.43
CA LEU A 203 -0.20 -4.21 16.65
C LEU A 203 -0.73 -2.77 16.65
N LEU A 204 -0.70 -2.11 15.49
CA LEU A 204 -1.23 -0.74 15.33
C LEU A 204 -2.76 -0.70 15.54
N VAL A 205 -3.49 -1.61 14.89
CA VAL A 205 -4.96 -1.70 15.02
C VAL A 205 -5.39 -2.04 16.44
N TYR A 206 -4.65 -2.96 17.09
CA TYR A 206 -4.95 -3.37 18.47
C TYR A 206 -4.92 -2.22 19.48
N GLN A 207 -4.02 -1.26 19.28
CA GLN A 207 -3.89 -0.08 20.14
C GLN A 207 -5.10 0.85 20.06
N ASN A 208 -5.99 0.69 19.09
CA ASN A 208 -7.17 1.52 18.88
C ASN A 208 -6.87 3.04 18.94
N PRO A 209 -5.98 3.55 18.09
CA PRO A 209 -5.57 4.95 18.13
C PRO A 209 -6.73 5.89 17.74
N ASN A 210 -6.66 7.16 18.20
CA ASN A 210 -7.50 8.24 17.70
C ASN A 210 -6.77 9.22 16.77
N LEU A 211 -5.44 9.11 16.70
CA LEU A 211 -4.58 9.78 15.72
C LEU A 211 -3.62 8.77 15.09
N LEU A 212 -3.67 8.62 13.76
CA LEU A 212 -2.72 7.83 12.99
C LEU A 212 -1.67 8.73 12.37
N LEU A 213 -0.41 8.42 12.63
CA LEU A 213 0.77 9.04 12.01
C LEU A 213 1.46 8.00 11.15
N LEU A 214 1.47 8.19 9.84
CA LEU A 214 1.94 7.20 8.87
C LEU A 214 3.10 7.78 8.06
N ASP A 215 4.30 7.20 8.22
CA ASP A 215 5.50 7.59 7.47
C ASP A 215 5.87 6.48 6.48
N GLU A 216 5.54 6.67 5.19
CA GLU A 216 5.71 5.72 4.10
C GLU A 216 5.08 4.33 4.39
N PRO A 217 3.78 4.26 4.73
CA PRO A 217 3.17 3.03 5.22
C PRO A 217 3.03 1.93 4.15
N THR A 218 3.19 2.26 2.87
CA THR A 218 3.09 1.30 1.75
C THR A 218 4.41 0.62 1.42
N ASN A 219 5.53 1.10 1.99
CA ASN A 219 6.83 0.46 1.78
C ASN A 219 6.82 -0.94 2.38
N HIS A 220 7.37 -1.91 1.65
CA HIS A 220 7.42 -3.34 2.01
C HIS A 220 6.07 -4.05 2.09
N LEU A 221 4.96 -3.40 1.70
CA LEU A 221 3.65 -4.04 1.55
C LEU A 221 3.48 -4.56 0.12
N ASP A 222 2.98 -5.78 -0.02
CA ASP A 222 2.49 -6.30 -1.28
C ASP A 222 1.19 -5.58 -1.72
N LEU A 223 0.75 -5.85 -2.94
CA LEU A 223 -0.40 -5.15 -3.54
C LEU A 223 -1.69 -5.38 -2.73
N GLU A 224 -1.89 -6.59 -2.21
CA GLU A 224 -3.06 -6.96 -1.41
C GLU A 224 -3.09 -6.19 -0.10
N MET A 225 -1.97 -6.14 0.61
CA MET A 225 -1.83 -5.39 1.86
C MET A 225 -1.98 -3.87 1.65
N ARG A 226 -1.45 -3.31 0.54
CA ARG A 226 -1.65 -1.89 0.19
C ARG A 226 -3.13 -1.58 -0.02
N HIS A 227 -3.84 -2.46 -0.72
CA HIS A 227 -5.28 -2.31 -0.93
C HIS A 227 -6.05 -2.38 0.40
N ALA A 228 -5.80 -3.41 1.22
CA ALA A 228 -6.41 -3.56 2.53
C ALA A 228 -6.16 -2.35 3.44
N LEU A 229 -4.92 -1.84 3.47
CA LEU A 229 -4.57 -0.63 4.21
C LEU A 229 -5.35 0.59 3.70
N SER A 230 -5.43 0.78 2.39
CA SER A 230 -6.15 1.92 1.80
C SER A 230 -7.64 1.90 2.18
N VAL A 231 -8.28 0.73 2.11
CA VAL A 231 -9.70 0.56 2.52
C VAL A 231 -9.87 0.82 4.01
N ALA A 232 -9.02 0.24 4.86
CA ALA A 232 -9.10 0.42 6.30
C ALA A 232 -8.90 1.89 6.73
N LEU A 233 -8.03 2.63 6.04
CA LEU A 233 -7.80 4.05 6.29
C LEU A 233 -8.96 4.93 5.80
N GLN A 234 -9.65 4.57 4.71
CA GLN A 234 -10.84 5.29 4.26
C GLN A 234 -11.99 5.21 5.27
N GLU A 235 -12.17 4.05 5.90
CA GLU A 235 -13.21 3.81 6.89
C GLU A 235 -12.84 4.31 8.29
N TYR A 236 -11.58 4.63 8.53
CA TYR A 236 -11.08 5.06 9.83
C TYR A 236 -11.72 6.39 10.27
N GLN A 237 -12.22 6.45 11.51
CA GLN A 237 -12.95 7.59 12.05
C GLN A 237 -12.07 8.58 12.81
N GLY A 238 -10.83 8.24 13.13
CA GLY A 238 -9.87 9.14 13.78
C GLY A 238 -9.21 10.11 12.82
N ALA A 239 -8.25 10.88 13.32
CA ALA A 239 -7.42 11.75 12.49
C ALA A 239 -6.25 10.99 11.86
N ILE A 240 -5.84 11.39 10.65
CA ILE A 240 -4.73 10.81 9.91
C ILE A 240 -3.76 11.91 9.49
N VAL A 241 -2.47 11.67 9.71
CA VAL A 241 -1.39 12.41 9.09
C VAL A 241 -0.51 11.41 8.35
N VAL A 242 -0.37 11.56 7.03
CA VAL A 242 0.35 10.60 6.20
C VAL A 242 1.41 11.26 5.33
N VAL A 243 2.60 10.68 5.32
CA VAL A 243 3.65 10.90 4.32
C VAL A 243 3.68 9.68 3.44
N SER A 244 3.53 9.84 2.14
CA SER A 244 3.68 8.74 1.18
C SER A 244 4.09 9.21 -0.19
N HIS A 245 4.84 8.37 -0.90
CA HIS A 245 5.08 8.50 -2.33
C HIS A 245 3.97 7.83 -3.16
N ASP A 246 3.12 7.03 -2.54
CA ASP A 246 1.96 6.41 -3.16
C ASP A 246 0.82 7.44 -3.32
N ARG A 247 0.65 7.91 -4.57
CA ARG A 247 -0.37 8.90 -4.92
C ARG A 247 -1.79 8.37 -4.79
N HIS A 248 -1.96 7.06 -5.04
CA HIS A 248 -3.28 6.45 -4.90
C HIS A 248 -3.71 6.47 -3.45
N LEU A 249 -2.83 6.10 -2.52
CA LEU A 249 -3.09 6.19 -1.09
C LEU A 249 -3.42 7.63 -0.68
N LEU A 250 -2.59 8.61 -1.05
CA LEU A 250 -2.83 10.01 -0.71
C LEU A 250 -4.19 10.49 -1.22
N ARG A 251 -4.53 10.26 -2.51
CA ARG A 251 -5.83 10.67 -3.08
C ARG A 251 -7.02 10.04 -2.39
N SER A 252 -6.89 8.78 -1.95
CA SER A 252 -8.00 8.03 -1.37
C SER A 252 -8.22 8.30 0.11
N VAL A 253 -7.21 8.84 0.82
CA VAL A 253 -7.22 8.91 2.29
C VAL A 253 -7.13 10.35 2.81
N THR A 254 -6.66 11.33 2.01
CA THR A 254 -6.44 12.71 2.49
C THR A 254 -7.38 13.72 1.84
N ASP A 255 -7.85 14.67 2.67
CA ASP A 255 -8.71 15.80 2.26
C ASP A 255 -7.92 17.11 2.25
N GLN A 256 -6.82 17.19 2.98
CA GLN A 256 -5.96 18.36 3.12
C GLN A 256 -4.52 18.00 2.79
N LEU A 257 -3.86 18.90 2.07
CA LEU A 257 -2.44 18.75 1.75
C LEU A 257 -1.65 19.88 2.40
N LEU A 258 -0.61 19.52 3.13
CA LEU A 258 0.34 20.46 3.71
C LEU A 258 1.71 20.29 3.04
N LEU A 259 2.27 21.39 2.57
CA LEU A 259 3.60 21.44 1.98
C LEU A 259 4.65 21.77 3.04
N VAL A 260 5.61 20.88 3.20
CA VAL A 260 6.83 21.08 4.01
C VAL A 260 7.96 21.44 3.05
N ALA A 261 8.30 22.72 2.95
CA ALA A 261 9.34 23.22 2.07
C ALA A 261 9.95 24.52 2.60
N GLY A 262 11.23 24.78 2.28
CA GLY A 262 11.91 26.01 2.71
C GLY A 262 11.90 26.24 4.21
N GLY A 263 11.89 25.16 5.01
CA GLY A 263 11.85 25.23 6.46
C GLY A 263 10.50 25.67 7.03
N LYS A 264 9.41 25.58 6.28
CA LYS A 264 8.06 25.97 6.73
C LYS A 264 7.03 24.89 6.43
N ILE A 265 5.92 24.93 7.16
CA ILE A 265 4.72 24.15 6.91
C ILE A 265 3.65 25.13 6.42
N GLN A 266 3.05 24.83 5.29
CA GLN A 266 1.98 25.69 4.74
C GLN A 266 0.92 24.84 4.03
N PRO A 267 -0.35 25.26 4.00
CA PRO A 267 -1.37 24.63 3.18
C PRO A 267 -0.93 24.61 1.72
N PHE A 268 -1.25 23.52 1.02
CA PHE A 268 -1.03 23.39 -0.42
C PHE A 268 -2.38 23.46 -1.13
N ASP A 269 -2.64 24.62 -1.79
CA ASP A 269 -3.89 24.88 -2.50
C ASP A 269 -3.85 24.29 -3.92
N GLY A 270 -3.68 22.99 -4.03
CA GLY A 270 -3.62 22.26 -5.29
C GLY A 270 -3.81 20.76 -5.07
N ASP A 271 -3.88 20.04 -6.18
CA ASP A 271 -3.92 18.59 -6.14
C ASP A 271 -2.50 17.97 -6.24
N LEU A 272 -2.43 16.62 -6.28
CA LEU A 272 -1.15 15.90 -6.40
C LEU A 272 -0.49 16.06 -7.78
N ASP A 273 -1.24 16.47 -8.80
CA ASP A 273 -0.70 16.74 -10.13
C ASP A 273 -0.11 18.15 -10.18
N ASP A 274 -0.73 19.12 -9.51
CA ASP A 274 -0.17 20.46 -9.28
C ASP A 274 1.14 20.37 -8.45
N TYR A 275 1.16 19.50 -7.44
CA TYR A 275 2.39 19.25 -6.68
C TYR A 275 3.53 18.69 -7.55
N LYS A 276 3.22 17.82 -8.52
CA LYS A 276 4.22 17.34 -9.49
C LYS A 276 4.81 18.46 -10.33
N GLN A 277 3.95 19.39 -10.79
CA GLN A 277 4.40 20.55 -11.55
C GLN A 277 5.27 21.46 -10.69
N TRP A 278 4.83 21.74 -9.46
CA TRP A 278 5.61 22.51 -8.49
C TRP A 278 6.99 21.91 -8.25
N LEU A 279 7.10 20.59 -8.06
CA LEU A 279 8.39 19.90 -7.91
C LEU A 279 9.27 20.02 -9.15
N ALA A 280 8.69 19.98 -10.35
CA ALA A 280 9.41 20.14 -11.61
C ALA A 280 9.95 21.57 -11.80
N GLU A 281 9.20 22.57 -11.37
CA GLU A 281 9.61 23.98 -11.39
C GLU A 281 10.73 24.26 -10.40
N GLN A 282 10.64 23.74 -9.17
CA GLN A 282 11.70 23.86 -8.17
C GLN A 282 13.03 23.26 -8.65
N LYS A 283 12.99 22.14 -9.36
CA LYS A 283 14.19 21.55 -9.97
C LYS A 283 14.79 22.41 -11.11
N LYS A 284 13.98 23.21 -11.80
CA LYS A 284 14.44 24.11 -12.88
C LYS A 284 15.05 25.40 -12.36
N THR A 285 14.51 25.94 -11.27
CA THR A 285 14.96 27.21 -10.68
C THR A 285 16.27 27.09 -9.89
N GLY A 286 16.77 25.85 -9.65
CA GLY A 286 18.06 25.64 -9.01
C GLY A 286 18.13 26.07 -7.54
N GLU A 287 17.03 26.40 -6.93
CA GLU A 287 16.92 26.68 -5.51
C GLU A 287 16.87 25.37 -4.70
N GLU A 288 18.03 24.73 -4.56
CA GLU A 288 18.24 23.93 -3.34
C GLU A 288 18.13 24.91 -2.15
N PRO A 289 17.38 24.55 -1.08
CA PRO A 289 17.32 25.39 0.11
C PRO A 289 18.73 25.59 0.61
N SER A 290 19.22 26.80 0.47
CA SER A 290 20.54 27.22 0.93
C SER A 290 20.62 27.09 2.45
N ALA A 291 21.22 26.00 2.92
CA ALA A 291 21.84 26.03 4.21
C ALA A 291 23.02 26.99 4.11
N SER A 292 22.87 28.18 4.68
CA SER A 292 23.95 29.10 4.93
C SER A 292 25.00 28.35 5.73
N ASP A 293 26.16 28.15 5.13
CA ASP A 293 27.35 27.98 5.94
C ASP A 293 28.59 28.50 5.23
N ASN A 294 29.20 29.48 5.90
CA ASN A 294 30.54 29.93 5.70
C ASN A 294 31.50 28.85 6.19
N GLN A 295 32.04 28.04 5.29
CA GLN A 295 33.39 27.46 5.52
C GLN A 295 33.97 26.89 4.22
N SER A 296 35.20 27.40 3.92
CA SER A 296 36.29 26.87 3.10
C SER A 296 36.03 26.42 1.65
N ASN A 297 36.52 27.23 0.74
CA ASN A 297 36.53 27.07 -0.74
C ASN A 297 37.27 25.83 -1.28
N VAL A 298 37.94 25.04 -0.47
CA VAL A 298 38.74 23.88 -0.91
C VAL A 298 37.91 22.60 -0.93
N SER A 299 36.95 22.45 -0.01
CA SER A 299 36.09 21.28 0.10
C SER A 299 34.97 21.21 -0.97
N ARG A 300 34.52 22.36 -1.48
CA ARG A 300 33.46 22.44 -2.49
C ARG A 300 33.84 21.87 -3.86
N LYS A 301 35.09 21.93 -4.24
CA LYS A 301 35.57 21.44 -5.55
C LYS A 301 35.67 19.91 -5.56
N ASP A 302 36.06 19.33 -4.44
CA ASP A 302 36.15 17.87 -4.27
C ASP A 302 34.77 17.23 -4.05
N GLN A 303 33.86 17.88 -3.33
CA GLN A 303 32.46 17.44 -3.21
C GLN A 303 31.74 17.49 -4.55
N ARG A 304 31.88 18.56 -5.34
CA ARG A 304 31.28 18.64 -6.68
C ARG A 304 31.82 17.57 -7.63
N LYS A 305 33.08 17.18 -7.47
CA LYS A 305 33.67 16.11 -8.26
C LYS A 305 33.14 14.75 -7.85
N LEU A 306 33.00 14.49 -6.56
CA LEU A 306 32.40 13.29 -6.00
C LEU A 306 30.90 13.15 -6.39
N GLU A 307 30.13 14.24 -6.35
CA GLU A 307 28.71 14.25 -6.78
C GLU A 307 28.59 14.09 -8.29
N ALA A 308 29.50 14.68 -9.09
CA ALA A 308 29.50 14.48 -10.53
C ALA A 308 29.83 13.02 -10.90
N ASP A 309 30.82 12.44 -10.24
CA ASP A 309 31.20 11.03 -10.42
C ASP A 309 30.05 10.09 -9.96
N ARG A 310 29.34 10.40 -8.85
CA ARG A 310 28.17 9.66 -8.39
C ARG A 310 27.03 9.76 -9.40
N ARG A 311 26.71 10.96 -9.89
CA ARG A 311 25.69 11.16 -10.94
C ARG A 311 26.05 10.42 -12.23
N GLN A 312 27.31 10.38 -12.60
CA GLN A 312 27.77 9.69 -13.80
C GLN A 312 27.70 8.17 -13.68
N ARG A 313 27.89 7.62 -12.47
CA ARG A 313 27.69 6.20 -12.15
C ARG A 313 26.21 5.79 -12.07
N LEU A 314 25.38 6.63 -11.47
CA LEU A 314 23.93 6.34 -11.30
C LEU A 314 23.13 6.56 -12.58
N LYS A 315 23.59 7.43 -13.49
CA LYS A 315 22.86 7.75 -14.73
C LYS A 315 22.52 6.52 -15.58
N PRO A 316 23.42 5.57 -15.88
CA PRO A 316 23.09 4.38 -16.66
C PRO A 316 22.10 3.46 -15.95
N LEU A 317 22.14 3.40 -14.62
CA LEU A 317 21.18 2.61 -13.81
C LEU A 317 19.79 3.23 -13.83
N LEU A 318 19.69 4.55 -13.68
CA LEU A 318 18.44 5.30 -13.81
C LEU A 318 17.82 5.18 -15.22
N ASP A 319 18.66 5.22 -16.26
CA ASP A 319 18.21 5.03 -17.63
C ASP A 319 17.74 3.58 -17.88
N ALA A 320 18.35 2.59 -17.24
CA ALA A 320 17.94 1.19 -17.27
C ALA A 320 16.57 0.99 -16.60
N VAL A 321 16.35 1.56 -15.42
CA VAL A 321 15.06 1.52 -14.72
C VAL A 321 13.97 2.15 -15.58
N LYS A 322 14.18 3.36 -16.12
CA LYS A 322 13.20 4.02 -16.98
C LYS A 322 12.85 3.23 -18.23
N LYS A 323 13.85 2.57 -18.82
CA LYS A 323 13.65 1.74 -20.01
C LYS A 323 12.81 0.50 -19.68
N ALA A 324 13.07 -0.12 -18.54
CA ALA A 324 12.32 -1.27 -18.07
C ALA A 324 10.88 -0.88 -17.69
N GLU A 325 10.65 0.24 -17.01
CA GLU A 325 9.31 0.80 -16.73
C GLU A 325 8.51 1.02 -18.01
N ALA A 326 9.12 1.66 -19.01
CA ALA A 326 8.46 1.90 -20.30
C ALA A 326 8.10 0.60 -21.03
N ALA A 327 8.90 -0.46 -20.86
CA ALA A 327 8.60 -1.77 -21.43
C ALA A 327 7.40 -2.43 -20.72
N VAL A 328 7.35 -2.40 -19.40
CA VAL A 328 6.23 -2.90 -18.58
C VAL A 328 4.93 -2.17 -18.97
N GLU A 329 4.94 -0.84 -19.02
CA GLU A 329 3.77 -0.03 -19.40
C GLU A 329 3.26 -0.38 -20.80
N LYS A 330 4.17 -0.56 -21.76
CA LYS A 330 3.84 -0.95 -23.14
C LYS A 330 3.16 -2.33 -23.19
N TYR A 331 3.67 -3.31 -22.45
CA TYR A 331 3.09 -4.65 -22.47
C TYR A 331 1.76 -4.71 -21.71
N HIS A 332 1.57 -3.93 -20.66
CA HIS A 332 0.27 -3.77 -20.00
C HIS A 332 -0.78 -3.15 -20.94
N GLN A 333 -0.39 -2.17 -21.75
CA GLN A 333 -1.31 -1.60 -22.72
C GLN A 333 -1.70 -2.62 -23.79
N GLN A 334 -0.74 -3.40 -24.31
CA GLN A 334 -1.02 -4.45 -25.28
C GLN A 334 -1.90 -5.57 -24.71
N GLN A 335 -1.71 -5.91 -23.46
CA GLN A 335 -2.54 -6.89 -22.75
C GLN A 335 -3.99 -6.42 -22.67
N ARG A 336 -4.24 -5.15 -22.28
CA ARG A 336 -5.59 -4.57 -22.26
C ARG A 336 -6.25 -4.57 -23.63
N GLU A 337 -5.54 -4.17 -24.68
CA GLU A 337 -6.06 -4.16 -26.04
C GLU A 337 -6.45 -5.57 -26.51
N LEU A 338 -5.67 -6.59 -26.14
CA LEU A 338 -5.98 -8.00 -26.45
C LEU A 338 -7.15 -8.52 -25.61
N GLU A 339 -7.27 -8.12 -24.36
CA GLU A 339 -8.39 -8.48 -23.50
C GLU A 339 -9.71 -7.86 -23.98
N GLU A 340 -9.68 -6.62 -24.46
CA GLU A 340 -10.84 -5.98 -25.10
C GLU A 340 -11.29 -6.74 -26.37
N GLN A 341 -10.34 -7.15 -27.20
CA GLN A 341 -10.64 -7.94 -28.41
C GLN A 341 -11.17 -9.35 -28.08
N LEU A 342 -10.69 -9.96 -27.02
CA LEU A 342 -11.14 -11.26 -26.53
C LEU A 342 -12.47 -11.18 -25.76
N ALA A 343 -12.87 -9.99 -25.30
CA ALA A 343 -14.15 -9.76 -24.62
C ALA A 343 -15.33 -9.69 -25.60
N ASP A 344 -15.06 -9.52 -26.92
CA ASP A 344 -16.12 -9.51 -27.94
C ASP A 344 -16.69 -10.93 -28.16
N PRO A 345 -17.98 -11.18 -27.87
CA PRO A 345 -18.59 -12.48 -28.07
C PRO A 345 -18.57 -12.98 -29.52
N ALA A 346 -18.46 -12.08 -30.50
CA ALA A 346 -18.44 -12.42 -31.91
C ALA A 346 -17.20 -13.25 -32.33
N ILE A 347 -16.09 -13.08 -31.60
CA ILE A 347 -14.83 -13.76 -31.94
C ILE A 347 -14.85 -15.27 -31.64
N TYR A 348 -15.84 -15.72 -30.86
CA TYR A 348 -16.03 -17.14 -30.51
C TYR A 348 -16.91 -17.91 -31.49
N ALA A 349 -17.40 -17.25 -32.56
CA ALA A 349 -18.12 -17.90 -33.65
C ALA A 349 -17.19 -18.80 -34.45
N GLU A 350 -17.75 -19.89 -35.02
CA GLU A 350 -16.94 -20.86 -35.80
C GLU A 350 -16.19 -20.24 -36.99
N GLU A 351 -16.73 -19.17 -37.55
CA GLU A 351 -16.13 -18.41 -38.66
C GLU A 351 -14.83 -17.68 -38.28
N HIS A 352 -14.62 -17.38 -36.98
CA HIS A 352 -13.48 -16.63 -36.48
C HIS A 352 -12.46 -17.49 -35.72
N LYS A 353 -12.52 -18.81 -35.83
CA LYS A 353 -11.68 -19.74 -35.08
C LYS A 353 -10.18 -19.53 -35.29
N GLU A 354 -9.77 -19.16 -36.50
CA GLU A 354 -8.36 -18.86 -36.82
C GLU A 354 -7.90 -17.53 -36.17
N GLN A 355 -8.78 -16.52 -36.16
CA GLN A 355 -8.51 -15.23 -35.51
C GLN A 355 -8.42 -15.39 -33.99
N LEU A 356 -9.31 -16.16 -33.36
CA LEU A 356 -9.26 -16.47 -31.95
C LEU A 356 -7.94 -17.17 -31.57
N LYS A 357 -7.50 -18.14 -32.37
CA LYS A 357 -6.23 -18.83 -32.17
C LYS A 357 -5.02 -17.88 -32.22
N GLN A 358 -5.03 -16.93 -33.17
CA GLN A 358 -3.98 -15.93 -33.32
C GLN A 358 -3.98 -14.96 -32.12
N LEU A 359 -5.15 -14.52 -31.65
CA LEU A 359 -5.25 -13.63 -30.46
C LEU A 359 -4.80 -14.34 -29.20
N LEU A 360 -5.16 -15.60 -28.99
CA LEU A 360 -4.71 -16.39 -27.84
C LEU A 360 -3.19 -16.61 -27.85
N ASN A 361 -2.61 -16.90 -29.02
CA ASN A 361 -1.16 -17.01 -29.17
C ASN A 361 -0.46 -15.67 -28.87
N ARG A 362 -1.04 -14.56 -29.37
CA ARG A 362 -0.48 -13.22 -29.13
C ARG A 362 -0.61 -12.82 -27.67
N LYS A 363 -1.72 -13.18 -27.02
CA LYS A 363 -1.87 -12.96 -25.57
C LYS A 363 -0.80 -13.73 -24.79
N SER A 364 -0.57 -15.00 -25.07
CA SER A 364 0.47 -15.79 -24.42
C SER A 364 1.87 -15.19 -24.60
N GLN A 365 2.18 -14.65 -25.81
CA GLN A 365 3.45 -13.97 -26.06
C GLN A 365 3.58 -12.66 -25.28
N VAL A 366 2.52 -11.87 -25.21
CA VAL A 366 2.50 -10.61 -24.46
C VAL A 366 2.61 -10.89 -22.96
N ASP A 367 1.90 -11.90 -22.44
CA ASP A 367 1.97 -12.28 -21.02
C ASP A 367 3.40 -12.73 -20.63
N SER A 368 4.06 -13.53 -21.47
CA SER A 368 5.47 -13.93 -21.24
C SER A 368 6.44 -12.74 -21.34
N ALA A 369 6.20 -11.83 -22.28
CA ALA A 369 7.05 -10.64 -22.45
C ALA A 369 6.84 -9.64 -21.29
N LEU A 370 5.63 -9.58 -20.72
CA LEU A 370 5.34 -8.78 -19.54
C LEU A 370 6.07 -9.33 -18.30
N GLU A 371 6.00 -10.63 -18.07
CA GLU A 371 6.69 -11.30 -16.96
C GLU A 371 8.23 -11.08 -17.03
N GLN A 372 8.78 -11.14 -18.26
CA GLN A 372 10.20 -10.83 -18.46
C GLN A 372 10.52 -9.35 -18.18
N ALA A 373 9.68 -8.43 -18.67
CA ALA A 373 9.87 -7.00 -18.46
C ALA A 373 9.75 -6.60 -16.98
N GLU A 374 8.86 -7.22 -16.23
CA GLU A 374 8.73 -7.04 -14.77
C GLU A 374 9.97 -7.56 -14.03
N THR A 375 10.52 -8.70 -14.47
CA THR A 375 11.76 -9.26 -13.92
C THR A 375 12.95 -8.34 -14.19
N ASP A 376 13.06 -7.82 -15.42
CA ASP A 376 14.11 -6.89 -15.83
C ASP A 376 13.99 -5.56 -15.05
N TRP A 377 12.78 -5.09 -14.82
CA TRP A 377 12.52 -3.88 -14.03
C TRP A 377 12.94 -4.08 -12.56
N MET A 378 12.54 -5.18 -11.91
CA MET A 378 12.95 -5.50 -10.54
C MET A 378 14.49 -5.58 -10.41
N THR A 379 15.14 -6.21 -11.39
CA THR A 379 16.62 -6.33 -11.42
C THR A 379 17.28 -4.97 -11.58
N ALA A 380 16.73 -4.09 -12.43
CA ALA A 380 17.27 -2.75 -12.63
C ALA A 380 17.08 -1.88 -11.37
N GLU A 381 15.97 -2.01 -10.66
CA GLU A 381 15.71 -1.30 -9.40
C GLU A 381 16.60 -1.78 -8.26
N GLU A 382 16.81 -3.11 -8.16
CA GLU A 382 17.73 -3.69 -7.19
C GLU A 382 19.18 -3.20 -7.42
N ASN A 383 19.64 -3.18 -8.68
CA ASN A 383 20.96 -2.65 -9.03
C ASN A 383 21.11 -1.15 -8.72
N LEU A 384 20.05 -0.37 -8.89
CA LEU A 384 20.04 1.05 -8.52
C LEU A 384 20.11 1.21 -7.01
N SER A 385 19.31 0.45 -6.26
CA SER A 385 19.30 0.47 -4.79
C SER A 385 20.64 0.05 -4.16
N GLN A 386 21.35 -0.91 -4.78
CA GLN A 386 22.68 -1.33 -4.31
C GLN A 386 23.77 -0.32 -4.64
N ALA A 387 23.55 0.58 -5.60
CA ALA A 387 24.52 1.60 -6.04
C ALA A 387 24.33 2.97 -5.34
N GLU A 388 23.20 3.19 -4.68
CA GLU A 388 22.90 4.38 -3.86
C GLU A 388 23.56 4.33 -2.49
#